data_a31351d2f58639b143007762a73908e1
#
_entry.id   a31351d2f58639b143007762a73908e1
#
_cell.length_a   1.000
_cell.length_b   1.000
_cell.length_c   1.000
_cell.angle_alpha   90.00
_cell.angle_beta   90.00
_cell.angle_gamma   90.00
#
_symmetry.space_group_name_H-M   'P 1'
#
loop_
_entity.id
_entity.type
_entity.pdbx_description
1 polymer ?
#
loop_
_entity_poly.entity_id
_entity_poly.type
_entity_poly.pdbx_seq_one_letter_code
_entity_poly.pdbx_strand_id
1 'polypeptide(L)'
;MFKALADYARLLRAGTALARHDVILPGEYHSRLPFPAKLAGKTMRIFGGGAHGRSGARIATALEQLGPAYIKLGQFLATRPDVFGVETTTDLSRLKDKLPPFSMKAAEKALTEEFGEEEAGRLFPELSDPVAAASLAQVHRLQTTDGAKAVKILRPGVEKLINRALRAMKRAARTVERVNEESRRLKPVAFTETVAASMEKELDLRLEAGGGDEMRELSFKAGYYYVPEVDWERSGKRVLTTEWIDGKPLTDPDAIKTPGVNPETLANTVTRGFLDHAIHHGVFHADMHEGNMIVTPDGRLTLVDFGIIGRIGLNERRFLAEILWGFLRRDYHRIAEVHFEAGYVPADKSVGDFAQALRSVGEPIHGKSASDVSMGRLLLQLLDFTHTFGMQLRPELVLLQKTMVQV
;
A
#
# COMPACT_ATOMS: atom_id res chain seq x y z
N MET A 1 0.71 8.60 -34.16
CA MET A 1 2.12 8.27 -34.38
C MET A 1 3.04 8.86 -33.31
N PHE A 2 3.08 10.18 -33.07
CA PHE A 2 3.94 10.82 -32.05
C PHE A 2 3.76 10.34 -30.61
N LYS A 3 2.54 10.06 -30.14
CA LYS A 3 2.28 9.53 -28.79
C LYS A 3 2.88 8.13 -28.61
N ALA A 4 2.85 7.30 -29.66
CA ALA A 4 3.46 5.97 -29.62
C ALA A 4 4.97 6.01 -29.51
N LEU A 5 5.63 6.88 -30.29
CA LEU A 5 7.09 7.08 -30.20
C LEU A 5 7.52 7.55 -28.81
N ALA A 6 6.77 8.49 -28.22
CA ALA A 6 7.04 8.99 -26.87
C ALA A 6 6.87 7.88 -25.79
N ASP A 7 5.90 6.97 -25.96
CA ASP A 7 5.72 5.84 -25.05
C ASP A 7 6.86 4.82 -25.20
N TYR A 8 7.33 4.54 -26.43
CA TYR A 8 8.51 3.71 -26.66
C TYR A 8 9.79 4.31 -26.09
N ALA A 9 9.99 5.62 -26.21
CA ALA A 9 11.13 6.29 -25.60
C ALA A 9 11.12 6.18 -24.06
N ARG A 10 9.94 6.22 -23.44
CA ARG A 10 9.79 5.98 -21.99
C ARG A 10 10.06 4.54 -21.60
N LEU A 11 9.57 3.59 -22.38
CA LEU A 11 9.87 2.16 -22.17
C LEU A 11 11.37 1.89 -22.29
N LEU A 12 12.05 2.52 -23.26
CA LEU A 12 13.51 2.42 -23.39
C LEU A 12 14.22 3.04 -22.17
N ARG A 13 13.75 4.19 -21.68
CA ARG A 13 14.31 4.81 -20.46
C ARG A 13 14.08 3.93 -19.23
N ALA A 14 12.88 3.38 -19.06
CA ALA A 14 12.57 2.45 -17.97
C ALA A 14 13.39 1.16 -18.11
N GLY A 15 13.46 0.60 -19.31
CA GLY A 15 14.27 -0.57 -19.61
C GLY A 15 15.76 -0.34 -19.34
N THR A 16 16.30 0.83 -19.71
CA THR A 16 17.71 1.18 -19.42
C THR A 16 17.96 1.36 -17.92
N ALA A 17 17.02 1.98 -17.18
CA ALA A 17 17.16 2.11 -15.73
C ALA A 17 17.15 0.74 -15.06
N LEU A 18 16.18 -0.12 -15.38
CA LEU A 18 16.10 -1.48 -14.86
C LEU A 18 17.30 -2.34 -15.25
N ALA A 19 17.81 -2.20 -16.48
CA ALA A 19 19.00 -2.92 -16.96
C ALA A 19 20.28 -2.46 -16.26
N ARG A 20 20.42 -1.15 -15.97
CA ARG A 20 21.54 -0.61 -15.18
C ARG A 20 21.63 -1.24 -13.81
N HIS A 21 20.50 -1.60 -13.23
CA HIS A 21 20.40 -2.26 -11.93
C HIS A 21 20.33 -3.79 -12.02
N ASP A 22 20.60 -4.37 -13.20
CA ASP A 22 20.58 -5.83 -13.46
C ASP A 22 19.24 -6.52 -13.11
N VAL A 23 18.14 -5.82 -13.38
CA VAL A 23 16.78 -6.27 -13.05
C VAL A 23 16.11 -7.02 -14.21
N ILE A 24 16.31 -6.58 -15.47
CA ILE A 24 15.61 -7.14 -16.63
C ILE A 24 16.22 -8.47 -17.08
N LEU A 25 17.53 -8.63 -16.91
CA LEU A 25 18.29 -9.79 -17.34
C LEU A 25 19.29 -10.21 -16.24
N PRO A 26 18.80 -10.77 -15.11
CA PRO A 26 19.70 -11.29 -14.08
C PRO A 26 20.69 -12.30 -14.67
N GLY A 27 21.94 -12.25 -14.22
CA GLY A 27 23.02 -13.12 -14.75
C GLY A 27 22.69 -14.60 -14.79
N GLU A 28 21.85 -15.04 -13.86
CA GLU A 28 21.38 -16.42 -13.70
C GLU A 28 20.55 -16.95 -14.89
N TYR A 29 19.89 -16.06 -15.65
CA TYR A 29 19.04 -16.43 -16.79
C TYR A 29 19.72 -16.24 -18.16
N HIS A 30 20.96 -15.74 -18.20
CA HIS A 30 21.68 -15.46 -19.45
C HIS A 30 21.83 -16.69 -20.37
N SER A 31 21.90 -17.89 -19.81
CA SER A 31 22.04 -19.12 -20.61
C SER A 31 20.79 -19.44 -21.44
N ARG A 32 19.60 -19.00 -21.01
CA ARG A 32 18.30 -19.31 -21.63
C ARG A 32 17.79 -18.28 -22.62
N LEU A 33 18.50 -17.15 -22.82
CA LEU A 33 18.06 -16.06 -23.68
C LEU A 33 18.46 -16.29 -25.16
N PRO A 34 17.61 -15.83 -26.12
CA PRO A 34 17.99 -15.77 -27.52
C PRO A 34 19.20 -14.85 -27.76
N PHE A 35 20.02 -15.16 -28.78
CA PHE A 35 21.25 -14.40 -29.07
C PHE A 35 21.09 -12.87 -29.14
N PRO A 36 20.05 -12.31 -29.80
CA PRO A 36 19.85 -10.85 -29.82
C PRO A 36 19.57 -10.24 -28.44
N ALA A 37 18.88 -10.96 -27.58
CA ALA A 37 18.61 -10.51 -26.20
C ALA A 37 19.87 -10.60 -25.31
N LYS A 38 20.72 -11.61 -25.53
CA LYS A 38 22.06 -11.71 -24.90
C LYS A 38 22.96 -10.54 -25.27
N LEU A 39 22.97 -10.17 -26.54
CA LEU A 39 23.79 -9.06 -27.05
C LEU A 39 23.28 -7.71 -26.50
N ALA A 40 21.96 -7.48 -26.53
CA ALA A 40 21.34 -6.29 -25.94
C ALA A 40 21.60 -6.18 -24.43
N GLY A 41 21.48 -7.28 -23.68
CA GLY A 41 21.79 -7.32 -22.26
C GLY A 41 23.27 -7.03 -21.96
N LYS A 42 24.17 -7.55 -22.80
CA LYS A 42 25.62 -7.30 -22.64
C LYS A 42 26.00 -5.84 -22.91
N THR A 43 25.43 -5.23 -23.95
CA THR A 43 25.65 -3.80 -24.25
C THR A 43 25.04 -2.89 -23.18
N MET A 44 23.84 -3.21 -22.65
CA MET A 44 23.22 -2.45 -21.56
C MET A 44 24.01 -2.54 -20.24
N ARG A 45 24.68 -3.67 -19.97
CA ARG A 45 25.56 -3.83 -18.79
C ARG A 45 26.86 -3.00 -18.88
N ILE A 46 27.39 -2.79 -20.07
CA ILE A 46 28.60 -1.97 -20.26
C ILE A 46 28.34 -0.51 -19.85
N PHE A 47 27.11 -0.02 -19.97
CA PHE A 47 26.68 1.31 -19.54
C PHE A 47 26.09 1.34 -18.13
N GLY A 48 26.04 0.20 -17.42
CA GLY A 48 25.57 0.06 -16.04
C GLY A 48 26.73 -0.03 -15.06
N GLY A 49 26.75 0.85 -14.07
CA GLY A 49 27.64 0.68 -12.90
C GLY A 49 27.30 -0.62 -12.19
N GLY A 50 28.29 -1.35 -11.68
CA GLY A 50 28.14 -2.66 -11.05
C GLY A 50 27.02 -2.66 -10.00
N ALA A 51 26.04 -3.52 -10.24
CA ALA A 51 24.88 -3.64 -9.36
C ALA A 51 25.28 -4.41 -8.08
N HIS A 52 25.31 -3.73 -6.96
CA HIS A 52 25.52 -4.34 -5.66
C HIS A 52 24.17 -4.50 -4.92
N GLY A 53 23.97 -5.63 -4.24
CA GLY A 53 22.80 -5.90 -3.42
C GLY A 53 21.84 -6.96 -3.93
N ARG A 54 20.80 -7.25 -3.12
CA ARG A 54 19.75 -8.20 -3.43
C ARG A 54 18.89 -7.74 -4.62
N SER A 55 18.26 -8.68 -5.32
CA SER A 55 17.42 -8.41 -6.50
C SER A 55 16.32 -7.37 -6.23
N GLY A 56 15.61 -7.50 -5.11
CA GLY A 56 14.53 -6.59 -4.71
C GLY A 56 15.02 -5.16 -4.43
N ALA A 57 16.16 -5.00 -3.75
CA ALA A 57 16.75 -3.69 -3.47
C ALA A 57 17.18 -2.97 -4.75
N ARG A 58 17.67 -3.71 -5.74
CA ARG A 58 18.03 -3.19 -7.07
C ARG A 58 16.81 -2.70 -7.84
N ILE A 59 15.70 -3.47 -7.76
CA ILE A 59 14.40 -3.08 -8.35
C ILE A 59 13.91 -1.79 -7.68
N ALA A 60 13.93 -1.71 -6.35
CA ALA A 60 13.51 -0.53 -5.60
C ALA A 60 14.30 0.72 -6.05
N THR A 61 15.62 0.66 -6.09
CA THR A 61 16.47 1.78 -6.55
C THR A 61 16.17 2.20 -7.99
N ALA A 62 15.92 1.24 -8.88
CA ALA A 62 15.57 1.55 -10.27
C ALA A 62 14.20 2.26 -10.36
N LEU A 63 13.21 1.84 -9.57
CA LEU A 63 11.88 2.45 -9.53
C LEU A 63 11.91 3.86 -8.94
N GLU A 64 12.73 4.11 -7.91
CA GLU A 64 12.94 5.45 -7.35
C GLU A 64 13.50 6.43 -8.39
N GLN A 65 14.49 6.00 -9.18
CA GLN A 65 15.06 6.82 -10.26
C GLN A 65 14.09 7.13 -11.39
N LEU A 66 13.09 6.28 -11.59
CA LEU A 66 12.05 6.46 -12.61
C LEU A 66 10.95 7.42 -12.18
N GLY A 67 10.84 7.70 -10.88
CA GLY A 67 9.95 8.71 -10.31
C GLY A 67 8.62 8.18 -9.76
N PRO A 68 7.70 9.09 -9.37
CA PRO A 68 6.54 8.78 -8.54
C PRO A 68 5.66 7.62 -9.01
N ALA A 69 5.36 7.57 -10.31
CA ALA A 69 4.52 6.53 -10.89
C ALA A 69 5.13 5.12 -10.74
N TYR A 70 6.45 5.03 -10.80
CA TYR A 70 7.17 3.76 -10.66
C TYR A 70 7.40 3.40 -9.20
N ILE A 71 7.54 4.39 -8.30
CA ILE A 71 7.56 4.17 -6.85
C ILE A 71 6.23 3.54 -6.42
N LYS A 72 5.09 4.11 -6.83
CA LYS A 72 3.76 3.54 -6.55
C LYS A 72 3.57 2.16 -7.17
N LEU A 73 4.06 1.94 -8.39
CA LEU A 73 4.10 0.60 -8.96
C LEU A 73 4.87 -0.36 -8.04
N GLY A 74 6.05 0.00 -7.58
CA GLY A 74 6.85 -0.82 -6.68
C GLY A 74 6.15 -1.12 -5.35
N GLN A 75 5.48 -0.14 -4.77
CA GLN A 75 4.66 -0.32 -3.58
C GLN A 75 3.50 -1.30 -3.83
N PHE A 76 2.85 -1.20 -5.01
CA PHE A 76 1.83 -2.16 -5.40
C PHE A 76 2.41 -3.57 -5.61
N LEU A 77 3.60 -3.70 -6.24
CA LEU A 77 4.30 -4.98 -6.39
C LEU A 77 4.66 -5.59 -5.03
N ALA A 78 5.00 -4.76 -4.04
CA ALA A 78 5.29 -5.19 -2.67
C ALA A 78 4.11 -5.90 -1.99
N THR A 79 2.87 -5.68 -2.44
CA THR A 79 1.68 -6.37 -1.93
C THR A 79 1.43 -7.75 -2.56
N ARG A 80 2.29 -8.19 -3.50
CA ARG A 80 2.12 -9.42 -4.28
C ARG A 80 3.27 -10.41 -4.09
N PRO A 81 3.48 -10.94 -2.86
CA PRO A 81 4.50 -11.95 -2.59
C PRO A 81 4.26 -13.27 -3.34
N ASP A 82 3.01 -13.53 -3.73
CA ASP A 82 2.60 -14.66 -4.56
C ASP A 82 3.21 -14.65 -5.98
N VAL A 83 3.53 -13.45 -6.50
CA VAL A 83 4.09 -13.25 -7.84
C VAL A 83 5.61 -13.01 -7.81
N PHE A 84 6.07 -12.19 -6.87
CA PHE A 84 7.45 -11.67 -6.84
C PHE A 84 8.33 -12.32 -5.77
N GLY A 85 7.76 -13.19 -4.93
CA GLY A 85 8.44 -13.81 -3.79
C GLY A 85 8.61 -12.85 -2.60
N VAL A 86 8.72 -13.43 -1.40
CA VAL A 86 8.78 -12.69 -0.12
C VAL A 86 9.99 -11.77 -0.04
N GLU A 87 11.16 -12.24 -0.48
CA GLU A 87 12.40 -11.45 -0.40
C GLU A 87 12.30 -10.17 -1.23
N THR A 88 11.83 -10.27 -2.47
CA THR A 88 11.67 -9.11 -3.37
C THR A 88 10.63 -8.14 -2.85
N THR A 89 9.49 -8.63 -2.36
CA THR A 89 8.42 -7.78 -1.83
C THR A 89 8.81 -7.09 -0.53
N THR A 90 9.60 -7.75 0.32
CA THR A 90 10.18 -7.13 1.52
C THR A 90 11.15 -5.99 1.17
N ASP A 91 11.95 -6.15 0.13
CA ASP A 91 12.82 -5.06 -0.32
C ASP A 91 12.02 -3.91 -0.97
N LEU A 92 10.97 -4.23 -1.74
CA LEU A 92 10.08 -3.25 -2.35
C LEU A 92 9.23 -2.49 -1.31
N SER A 93 8.88 -3.10 -0.18
CA SER A 93 8.16 -2.41 0.90
C SER A 93 8.95 -1.28 1.56
N ARG A 94 10.28 -1.26 1.34
CA ARG A 94 11.18 -0.19 1.77
C ARG A 94 11.20 1.03 0.85
N LEU A 95 10.50 0.97 -0.29
CA LEU A 95 10.36 2.10 -1.20
C LEU A 95 9.79 3.30 -0.44
N LYS A 96 10.64 4.31 -0.27
CA LYS A 96 10.25 5.52 0.45
C LYS A 96 9.32 6.36 -0.41
N ASP A 97 8.21 6.73 0.16
CA ASP A 97 7.25 7.63 -0.47
C ASP A 97 7.67 9.11 -0.37
N LYS A 98 8.88 9.38 0.16
CA LYS A 98 9.40 10.73 0.39
C LYS A 98 10.12 11.24 -0.85
N LEU A 99 9.56 12.26 -1.47
CA LEU A 99 10.22 13.06 -2.51
C LEU A 99 10.42 14.50 -2.01
N PRO A 100 11.39 15.25 -2.58
CA PRO A 100 11.54 16.66 -2.26
C PRO A 100 10.22 17.42 -2.47
N PRO A 101 9.89 18.39 -1.60
CA PRO A 101 8.70 19.20 -1.77
C PRO A 101 8.76 20.01 -3.08
N PHE A 102 7.60 20.29 -3.67
CA PHE A 102 7.51 21.24 -4.75
C PHE A 102 7.35 22.67 -4.20
N SER A 103 7.64 23.69 -5.05
CA SER A 103 7.69 25.08 -4.59
C SER A 103 6.32 25.60 -4.14
N MET A 104 6.31 26.56 -3.23
CA MET A 104 5.10 27.27 -2.79
C MET A 104 4.30 27.83 -3.96
N LYS A 105 4.97 28.48 -4.91
CA LYS A 105 4.33 28.98 -6.14
C LYS A 105 3.58 27.88 -6.91
N ALA A 106 4.09 26.65 -6.89
CA ALA A 106 3.41 25.53 -7.54
C ALA A 106 2.23 25.02 -6.70
N ALA A 107 2.29 25.11 -5.35
CA ALA A 107 1.17 24.82 -4.46
C ALA A 107 0.04 25.85 -4.65
N GLU A 108 0.34 27.12 -4.59
CA GLU A 108 -0.62 28.21 -4.84
C GLU A 108 -1.30 28.08 -6.20
N LYS A 109 -0.51 27.78 -7.24
CA LYS A 109 -1.06 27.51 -8.56
C LYS A 109 -2.02 26.32 -8.58
N ALA A 110 -1.71 25.25 -7.85
CA ALA A 110 -2.59 24.09 -7.76
C ALA A 110 -3.91 24.42 -7.05
N LEU A 111 -3.86 25.25 -6.01
CA LEU A 111 -5.05 25.77 -5.32
C LEU A 111 -5.89 26.65 -6.25
N THR A 112 -5.25 27.57 -6.97
CA THR A 112 -5.94 28.42 -7.98
C THR A 112 -6.56 27.61 -9.10
N GLU A 113 -5.89 26.56 -9.57
CA GLU A 113 -6.43 25.65 -10.60
C GLU A 113 -7.63 24.81 -10.10
N GLU A 114 -7.72 24.54 -8.80
CA GLU A 114 -8.80 23.74 -8.21
C GLU A 114 -10.01 24.59 -7.84
N PHE A 115 -9.80 25.77 -7.23
CA PHE A 115 -10.87 26.58 -6.63
C PHE A 115 -11.14 27.90 -7.39
N GLY A 116 -10.26 28.32 -8.30
CA GLY A 116 -10.24 29.67 -8.86
C GLY A 116 -9.41 30.65 -8.04
N GLU A 117 -9.02 31.78 -8.62
CA GLU A 117 -8.08 32.71 -7.99
C GLU A 117 -8.66 33.39 -6.73
N GLU A 118 -9.91 33.88 -6.81
CA GLU A 118 -10.60 34.56 -5.73
C GLU A 118 -10.85 33.61 -4.53
N GLU A 119 -11.42 32.44 -4.78
CA GLU A 119 -11.72 31.44 -3.74
C GLU A 119 -10.44 30.86 -3.13
N ALA A 120 -9.41 30.59 -3.92
CA ALA A 120 -8.14 30.10 -3.40
C ALA A 120 -7.51 31.12 -2.44
N GLY A 121 -7.55 32.43 -2.78
CA GLY A 121 -7.07 33.49 -1.90
C GLY A 121 -7.89 33.60 -0.60
N ARG A 122 -9.19 33.40 -0.68
CA ARG A 122 -10.10 33.43 0.50
C ARG A 122 -9.92 32.21 1.41
N LEU A 123 -9.83 31.03 0.80
CA LEU A 123 -9.81 29.74 1.54
C LEU A 123 -8.43 29.41 2.13
N PHE A 124 -7.34 29.86 1.49
CA PHE A 124 -5.95 29.53 1.84
C PHE A 124 -5.04 30.76 1.98
N PRO A 125 -5.38 31.73 2.85
CA PRO A 125 -4.70 33.03 2.90
C PRO A 125 -3.24 32.95 3.34
N GLU A 126 -2.90 32.05 4.25
CA GLU A 126 -1.55 31.90 4.83
C GLU A 126 -1.15 30.43 4.91
N LEU A 127 -0.86 29.83 3.77
CA LEU A 127 -0.38 28.46 3.71
C LEU A 127 1.09 28.39 4.18
N SER A 128 1.41 27.51 5.12
CA SER A 128 2.79 27.32 5.59
C SER A 128 3.70 26.74 4.52
N ASP A 129 5.01 26.77 4.74
CA ASP A 129 5.91 25.87 4.05
C ASP A 129 5.48 24.41 4.22
N PRO A 130 5.83 23.50 3.28
CA PRO A 130 5.42 22.11 3.36
C PRO A 130 6.00 21.43 4.61
N VAL A 131 5.13 20.84 5.42
CA VAL A 131 5.49 20.10 6.66
C VAL A 131 5.81 18.64 6.38
N ALA A 132 5.26 18.11 5.28
CA ALA A 132 5.55 16.75 4.79
C ALA A 132 5.42 16.71 3.27
N ALA A 133 6.20 15.83 2.62
CA ALA A 133 6.14 15.62 1.19
C ALA A 133 6.26 14.13 0.86
N ALA A 134 5.30 13.65 0.07
CA ALA A 134 5.21 12.28 -0.42
C ALA A 134 5.43 12.21 -1.94
N SER A 135 5.33 11.02 -2.51
CA SER A 135 5.49 10.81 -3.96
C SER A 135 4.44 11.55 -4.77
N LEU A 136 3.18 11.57 -4.33
CA LEU A 136 2.05 12.14 -5.07
C LEU A 136 1.59 13.50 -4.56
N ALA A 137 1.86 13.83 -3.30
CA ALA A 137 1.33 15.02 -2.63
C ALA A 137 2.33 15.63 -1.65
N GLN A 138 2.03 16.82 -1.18
CA GLN A 138 2.66 17.40 0.01
C GLN A 138 1.60 17.97 0.93
N VAL A 139 1.93 18.13 2.21
CA VAL A 139 1.03 18.64 3.25
C VAL A 139 1.56 19.94 3.77
N HIS A 140 0.66 20.90 3.92
CA HIS A 140 0.90 22.20 4.50
C HIS A 140 0.02 22.39 5.73
N ARG A 141 0.43 23.28 6.62
CA ARG A 141 -0.43 23.77 7.72
C ARG A 141 -1.08 25.06 7.29
N LEU A 142 -2.36 25.19 7.55
CA LEU A 142 -3.13 26.40 7.35
C LEU A 142 -3.74 26.83 8.68
N GLN A 143 -3.56 28.10 9.06
CA GLN A 143 -4.25 28.65 10.23
C GLN A 143 -5.55 29.29 9.77
N THR A 144 -6.66 28.87 10.37
CA THR A 144 -8.00 29.45 10.12
C THR A 144 -8.61 29.96 11.40
N THR A 145 -9.75 30.65 11.31
CA THR A 145 -10.54 31.09 12.47
C THR A 145 -11.03 29.93 13.32
N ASP A 146 -11.26 28.75 12.69
CA ASP A 146 -11.81 27.56 13.32
C ASP A 146 -10.71 26.58 13.77
N GLY A 147 -9.46 27.03 13.79
CA GLY A 147 -8.31 26.22 14.18
C GLY A 147 -7.33 25.95 13.06
N ALA A 148 -6.30 25.17 13.36
CA ALA A 148 -5.32 24.77 12.38
C ALA A 148 -5.84 23.61 11.50
N LYS A 149 -5.50 23.64 10.23
CA LYS A 149 -5.86 22.63 9.22
C LYS A 149 -4.63 22.04 8.58
N ALA A 150 -4.72 20.77 8.17
CA ALA A 150 -3.74 20.09 7.31
C ALA A 150 -4.25 20.12 5.86
N VAL A 151 -3.49 20.72 4.96
CA VAL A 151 -3.84 20.86 3.54
C VAL A 151 -2.92 19.98 2.71
N LYS A 152 -3.43 18.85 2.22
CA LYS A 152 -2.75 17.91 1.34
C LYS A 152 -3.02 18.30 -0.11
N ILE A 153 -1.97 18.59 -0.87
CA ILE A 153 -2.06 19.07 -2.26
C ILE A 153 -1.34 18.07 -3.16
N LEU A 154 -2.02 17.57 -4.19
CA LEU A 154 -1.40 16.71 -5.21
C LEU A 154 -0.33 17.48 -5.99
N ARG A 155 0.78 16.80 -6.30
CA ARG A 155 1.86 17.38 -7.12
C ARG A 155 1.33 17.87 -8.46
N PRO A 156 1.62 19.11 -8.85
CA PRO A 156 1.22 19.63 -10.15
C PRO A 156 1.70 18.74 -11.29
N GLY A 157 0.76 18.33 -12.15
CA GLY A 157 1.05 17.48 -13.31
C GLY A 157 1.27 15.99 -13.01
N VAL A 158 1.13 15.53 -11.77
CA VAL A 158 1.31 14.10 -11.38
C VAL A 158 0.34 13.20 -12.12
N GLU A 159 -0.91 13.60 -12.34
CA GLU A 159 -1.90 12.87 -13.13
C GLU A 159 -1.40 12.59 -14.57
N LYS A 160 -0.83 13.62 -15.22
CA LYS A 160 -0.26 13.50 -16.58
C LYS A 160 0.94 12.54 -16.58
N LEU A 161 1.77 12.61 -15.54
CA LEU A 161 2.95 11.76 -15.39
C LEU A 161 2.53 10.29 -15.22
N ILE A 162 1.62 10.01 -14.30
CA ILE A 162 1.10 8.67 -14.02
C ILE A 162 0.40 8.09 -15.25
N ASN A 163 -0.49 8.83 -15.87
CA ASN A 163 -1.19 8.39 -17.08
C ASN A 163 -0.24 8.07 -18.25
N ARG A 164 0.89 8.78 -18.35
CA ARG A 164 1.92 8.47 -19.35
C ARG A 164 2.67 7.19 -19.01
N ALA A 165 3.01 6.96 -17.73
CA ALA A 165 3.67 5.74 -17.28
C ALA A 165 2.77 4.51 -17.46
N LEU A 166 1.51 4.61 -17.04
CA LEU A 166 0.50 3.54 -17.19
C LEU A 166 0.27 3.14 -18.65
N ARG A 167 0.20 4.11 -19.57
CA ARG A 167 0.10 3.80 -21.00
C ARG A 167 1.33 3.04 -21.51
N ALA A 168 2.53 3.44 -21.09
CA ALA A 168 3.76 2.75 -21.45
C ALA A 168 3.77 1.33 -20.87
N MET A 169 3.42 1.14 -19.60
CA MET A 169 3.30 -0.17 -18.94
C MET A 169 2.29 -1.08 -19.64
N LYS A 170 1.09 -0.57 -19.96
CA LYS A 170 0.05 -1.34 -20.66
C LYS A 170 0.50 -1.77 -22.07
N ARG A 171 1.29 -0.93 -22.73
CA ARG A 171 1.88 -1.27 -24.04
C ARG A 171 2.94 -2.37 -23.91
N ALA A 172 3.81 -2.27 -22.90
CA ALA A 172 4.79 -3.32 -22.59
C ALA A 172 4.11 -4.65 -22.26
N ALA A 173 3.10 -4.63 -21.38
CA ALA A 173 2.33 -5.81 -20.99
C ALA A 173 1.69 -6.51 -22.19
N ARG A 174 1.05 -5.77 -23.10
CA ARG A 174 0.50 -6.32 -24.35
C ARG A 174 1.55 -6.93 -25.26
N THR A 175 2.74 -6.34 -25.31
CA THR A 175 3.84 -6.89 -26.12
C THR A 175 4.34 -8.20 -25.52
N VAL A 176 4.52 -8.26 -24.20
CA VAL A 176 4.96 -9.46 -23.48
C VAL A 176 3.96 -10.60 -23.65
N GLU A 177 2.66 -10.35 -23.51
CA GLU A 177 1.62 -11.38 -23.73
C GLU A 177 1.58 -11.93 -25.17
N ARG A 178 1.96 -11.10 -26.17
CA ARG A 178 2.01 -11.53 -27.57
C ARG A 178 3.22 -12.39 -27.89
N VAL A 179 4.37 -12.07 -27.29
CA VAL A 179 5.67 -12.67 -27.66
C VAL A 179 6.00 -13.90 -26.82
N ASN A 180 5.49 -13.99 -25.58
CA ASN A 180 5.85 -15.06 -24.66
C ASN A 180 4.60 -15.76 -24.10
N GLU A 181 4.43 -17.05 -24.46
CA GLU A 181 3.29 -17.87 -24.00
C GLU A 181 3.27 -18.11 -22.48
N GLU A 182 4.43 -18.32 -21.85
CA GLU A 182 4.53 -18.49 -20.40
C GLU A 182 4.06 -17.24 -19.65
N SER A 183 4.33 -16.06 -20.20
CA SER A 183 3.92 -14.79 -19.60
C SER A 183 2.40 -14.57 -19.63
N ARG A 184 1.67 -15.22 -20.53
CA ARG A 184 0.19 -15.15 -20.58
C ARG A 184 -0.46 -15.67 -19.31
N ARG A 185 0.16 -16.67 -18.67
CA ARG A 185 -0.30 -17.20 -17.37
C ARG A 185 -0.31 -16.15 -16.27
N LEU A 186 0.63 -15.21 -16.30
CA LEU A 186 0.75 -14.12 -15.32
C LEU A 186 -0.22 -12.95 -15.60
N LYS A 187 -0.94 -12.96 -16.72
CA LYS A 187 -1.92 -11.94 -17.13
C LYS A 187 -1.41 -10.51 -16.96
N PRO A 188 -0.23 -10.14 -17.55
CA PRO A 188 0.39 -8.82 -17.30
C PRO A 188 -0.48 -7.64 -17.74
N VAL A 189 -1.37 -7.79 -18.72
CA VAL A 189 -2.32 -6.73 -19.11
C VAL A 189 -3.34 -6.51 -18.01
N ALA A 190 -3.98 -7.56 -17.50
CA ALA A 190 -4.94 -7.46 -16.40
C ALA A 190 -4.29 -6.90 -15.13
N PHE A 191 -3.05 -7.32 -14.83
CA PHE A 191 -2.25 -6.75 -13.74
C PHE A 191 -2.04 -5.24 -13.90
N THR A 192 -1.64 -4.80 -15.10
CA THR A 192 -1.45 -3.35 -15.37
C THR A 192 -2.75 -2.57 -15.27
N GLU A 193 -3.89 -3.16 -15.61
CA GLU A 193 -5.22 -2.55 -15.45
C GLU A 193 -5.59 -2.40 -13.97
N THR A 194 -5.29 -3.39 -13.14
CA THR A 194 -5.47 -3.30 -11.68
C THR A 194 -4.62 -2.18 -11.07
N VAL A 195 -3.34 -2.09 -11.47
CA VAL A 195 -2.46 -1.00 -11.04
C VAL A 195 -3.00 0.36 -11.48
N ALA A 196 -3.49 0.47 -12.71
CA ALA A 196 -4.06 1.71 -13.23
C ALA A 196 -5.28 2.15 -12.42
N ALA A 197 -6.20 1.23 -12.16
CA ALA A 197 -7.40 1.51 -11.36
C ALA A 197 -7.07 1.93 -9.92
N SER A 198 -6.05 1.33 -9.31
CA SER A 198 -5.57 1.73 -7.99
C SER A 198 -4.97 3.15 -8.00
N MET A 199 -4.11 3.45 -8.97
CA MET A 199 -3.49 4.77 -9.09
C MET A 199 -4.50 5.88 -9.43
N GLU A 200 -5.53 5.58 -10.22
CA GLU A 200 -6.60 6.53 -10.51
C GLU A 200 -7.36 6.94 -9.25
N LYS A 201 -7.57 6.01 -8.32
CA LYS A 201 -8.19 6.31 -7.02
C LYS A 201 -7.30 7.21 -6.16
N GLU A 202 -6.00 6.97 -6.12
CA GLU A 202 -5.05 7.81 -5.36
C GLU A 202 -4.91 9.25 -5.92
N LEU A 203 -5.31 9.47 -7.16
CA LEU A 203 -5.31 10.80 -7.82
C LEU A 203 -6.61 11.59 -7.60
N ASP A 204 -7.56 11.06 -6.86
CA ASP A 204 -8.80 11.75 -6.50
C ASP A 204 -8.95 11.82 -4.98
N LEU A 205 -8.46 12.89 -4.38
CA LEU A 205 -8.46 13.09 -2.93
C LEU A 205 -9.87 13.18 -2.32
N ARG A 206 -10.92 13.33 -3.14
CA ARG A 206 -12.31 13.25 -2.65
C ARG A 206 -12.65 11.83 -2.17
N LEU A 207 -12.01 10.80 -2.75
CA LEU A 207 -12.18 9.42 -2.29
C LEU A 207 -11.51 9.19 -0.93
N GLU A 208 -10.34 9.80 -0.71
CA GLU A 208 -9.68 9.79 0.59
C GLU A 208 -10.50 10.58 1.63
N ALA A 209 -11.03 11.76 1.26
CA ALA A 209 -11.92 12.54 2.09
C ALA A 209 -13.16 11.73 2.53
N GLY A 210 -13.85 11.10 1.57
CA GLY A 210 -15.03 10.26 1.87
C GLY A 210 -14.70 9.04 2.72
N GLY A 211 -13.53 8.42 2.49
CA GLY A 211 -13.04 7.31 3.32
C GLY A 211 -12.73 7.74 4.76
N GLY A 212 -12.09 8.91 4.93
CA GLY A 212 -11.82 9.49 6.23
C GLY A 212 -13.10 9.85 7.02
N ASP A 213 -14.06 10.46 6.35
CA ASP A 213 -15.34 10.83 6.94
C ASP A 213 -16.14 9.60 7.39
N GLU A 214 -16.23 8.56 6.56
CA GLU A 214 -16.83 7.29 6.94
C GLU A 214 -16.14 6.64 8.16
N MET A 215 -14.80 6.61 8.15
CA MET A 215 -14.03 6.10 9.30
C MET A 215 -14.24 6.94 10.55
N ARG A 216 -14.42 8.25 10.42
CA ARG A 216 -14.72 9.15 11.53
C ARG A 216 -16.07 8.82 12.18
N GLU A 217 -17.11 8.59 11.37
CA GLU A 217 -18.43 8.20 11.89
C GLU A 217 -18.39 6.86 12.64
N LEU A 218 -17.68 5.86 12.09
CA LEU A 218 -17.52 4.55 12.71
C LEU A 218 -16.70 4.64 14.00
N SER A 219 -15.57 5.34 13.96
CA SER A 219 -14.65 5.49 15.09
C SER A 219 -15.28 6.28 16.24
N PHE A 220 -16.12 7.29 15.95
CA PHE A 220 -16.84 8.04 16.95
C PHE A 220 -17.79 7.15 17.78
N LYS A 221 -18.46 6.20 17.12
CA LYS A 221 -19.35 5.24 17.78
C LYS A 221 -18.58 4.19 18.59
N ALA A 222 -17.45 3.74 18.06
CA ALA A 222 -16.65 2.66 18.65
C ALA A 222 -15.71 3.14 19.78
N GLY A 223 -15.25 4.40 19.71
CA GLY A 223 -14.44 5.03 20.76
C GLY A 223 -12.97 4.61 20.81
N TYR A 224 -12.45 3.92 19.79
CA TYR A 224 -11.06 3.48 19.76
C TYR A 224 -10.08 4.52 19.22
N TYR A 225 -10.44 5.20 18.15
CA TYR A 225 -9.58 6.18 17.48
C TYR A 225 -10.26 7.51 17.33
N TYR A 226 -9.46 8.54 17.26
CA TYR A 226 -9.88 9.80 16.70
C TYR A 226 -9.55 9.82 15.19
N VAL A 227 -10.43 10.42 14.42
CA VAL A 227 -10.22 10.65 12.97
C VAL A 227 -10.47 12.13 12.72
N PRO A 228 -9.52 12.85 12.10
CA PRO A 228 -9.64 14.28 11.82
C PRO A 228 -10.85 14.58 10.95
N GLU A 229 -11.54 15.68 11.27
CA GLU A 229 -12.67 16.16 10.47
C GLU A 229 -12.22 16.67 9.11
N VAL A 230 -12.97 16.32 8.06
CA VAL A 230 -12.75 16.82 6.71
C VAL A 230 -13.38 18.21 6.56
N ASP A 231 -12.59 19.16 6.11
CA ASP A 231 -13.07 20.48 5.71
C ASP A 231 -13.52 20.42 4.23
N TRP A 232 -14.79 20.17 4.01
CA TRP A 232 -15.35 19.97 2.67
C TRP A 232 -15.32 21.23 1.80
N GLU A 233 -15.39 22.43 2.39
CA GLU A 233 -15.28 23.70 1.67
C GLU A 233 -13.87 23.88 1.06
N ARG A 234 -12.85 23.38 1.78
CA ARG A 234 -11.44 23.43 1.37
C ARG A 234 -10.93 22.13 0.76
N SER A 235 -11.85 21.26 0.32
CA SER A 235 -11.50 19.96 -0.27
C SER A 235 -12.06 19.80 -1.67
N GLY A 236 -11.28 19.20 -2.56
CA GLY A 236 -11.62 18.95 -3.94
C GLY A 236 -10.88 17.74 -4.49
N LYS A 237 -10.85 17.59 -5.80
CA LYS A 237 -10.20 16.43 -6.44
C LYS A 237 -8.69 16.39 -6.14
N ARG A 238 -8.02 17.55 -6.11
CA ARG A 238 -6.55 17.67 -6.02
C ARG A 238 -6.07 18.22 -4.67
N VAL A 239 -7.00 18.57 -3.80
CA VAL A 239 -6.74 19.15 -2.47
C VAL A 239 -7.63 18.46 -1.45
N LEU A 240 -7.04 18.00 -0.35
CA LEU A 240 -7.76 17.49 0.82
C LEU A 240 -7.36 18.32 2.03
N THR A 241 -8.35 18.89 2.70
CA THR A 241 -8.15 19.63 3.93
C THR A 241 -8.84 18.93 5.09
N THR A 242 -8.08 18.70 6.15
CA THR A 242 -8.59 18.09 7.39
C THR A 242 -8.18 18.93 8.58
N GLU A 243 -8.75 18.63 9.75
CA GLU A 243 -8.25 19.13 11.02
C GLU A 243 -6.75 18.84 11.16
N TRP A 244 -6.00 19.81 11.68
CA TRP A 244 -4.60 19.60 12.05
C TRP A 244 -4.49 18.87 13.37
N ILE A 245 -3.73 17.79 13.41
CA ILE A 245 -3.50 17.04 14.65
C ILE A 245 -2.12 17.37 15.21
N ASP A 246 -2.10 18.00 16.36
CA ASP A 246 -0.88 18.15 17.13
C ASP A 246 -0.57 16.84 17.87
N GLY A 247 0.59 16.25 17.59
CA GLY A 247 0.98 14.97 18.17
C GLY A 247 2.24 14.39 17.53
N LYS A 248 2.62 13.21 17.97
CA LYS A 248 3.78 12.48 17.49
C LYS A 248 3.34 11.19 16.78
N PRO A 249 3.81 10.91 15.57
CA PRO A 249 3.55 9.62 14.93
C PRO A 249 4.25 8.50 15.70
N LEU A 250 3.71 7.28 15.67
CA LEU A 250 4.33 6.12 16.34
C LEU A 250 5.70 5.73 15.77
N THR A 251 6.09 6.28 14.63
CA THR A 251 7.48 6.21 14.13
C THR A 251 8.48 7.01 14.99
N ASP A 252 7.99 7.94 15.81
CA ASP A 252 8.78 8.65 16.80
C ASP A 252 8.77 7.86 18.12
N PRO A 253 9.94 7.36 18.62
CA PRO A 253 9.98 6.62 19.88
C PRO A 253 9.47 7.39 21.11
N ASP A 254 9.39 8.71 21.02
CA ASP A 254 8.87 9.54 22.10
C ASP A 254 7.33 9.63 22.12
N ALA A 255 6.66 9.13 21.09
CA ALA A 255 5.19 9.08 21.07
C ALA A 255 4.64 8.22 22.21
N ILE A 256 5.23 7.06 22.46
CA ILE A 256 4.84 6.14 23.54
C ILE A 256 5.28 6.61 24.94
N LYS A 257 6.14 7.63 25.02
CA LYS A 257 6.57 8.26 26.28
C LYS A 257 5.71 9.46 26.66
N THR A 258 4.69 9.78 25.86
CA THR A 258 3.74 10.86 26.19
C THR A 258 3.09 10.60 27.54
N PRO A 259 3.03 11.60 28.45
CA PRO A 259 2.42 11.42 29.77
C PRO A 259 0.99 10.86 29.67
N GLY A 260 0.68 9.84 30.45
CA GLY A 260 -0.63 9.17 30.44
C GLY A 260 -0.79 8.07 29.38
N VAL A 261 0.15 7.89 28.47
CA VAL A 261 0.14 6.80 27.49
C VAL A 261 0.73 5.54 28.11
N ASN A 262 -0.07 4.46 28.11
CA ASN A 262 0.42 3.12 28.42
C ASN A 262 0.57 2.35 27.09
N PRO A 263 1.79 1.88 26.73
CA PRO A 263 2.03 1.20 25.45
C PRO A 263 1.19 -0.06 25.25
N GLU A 264 0.94 -0.83 26.32
CA GLU A 264 0.11 -2.03 26.25
C GLU A 264 -1.37 -1.68 25.97
N THR A 265 -1.88 -0.65 26.63
CA THR A 265 -3.24 -0.13 26.39
C THR A 265 -3.35 0.41 24.96
N LEU A 266 -2.32 1.12 24.47
CA LEU A 266 -2.28 1.63 23.10
C LEU A 266 -2.31 0.51 22.07
N ALA A 267 -1.48 -0.52 22.23
CA ALA A 267 -1.46 -1.69 21.35
C ALA A 267 -2.81 -2.42 21.36
N ASN A 268 -3.41 -2.61 22.53
CA ASN A 268 -4.75 -3.18 22.67
C ASN A 268 -5.81 -2.34 21.95
N THR A 269 -5.73 -1.01 22.04
CA THR A 269 -6.65 -0.09 21.37
C THR A 269 -6.53 -0.20 19.86
N VAL A 270 -5.29 -0.24 19.32
CA VAL A 270 -5.03 -0.43 17.89
C VAL A 270 -5.63 -1.74 17.39
N THR A 271 -5.32 -2.85 18.07
CA THR A 271 -5.76 -4.19 17.67
C THR A 271 -7.29 -4.34 17.76
N ARG A 272 -7.88 -3.94 18.88
CA ARG A 272 -9.34 -4.04 19.11
C ARG A 272 -10.10 -3.17 18.13
N GLY A 273 -9.68 -1.93 17.92
CA GLY A 273 -10.35 -1.01 17.01
C GLY A 273 -10.28 -1.52 15.57
N PHE A 274 -9.14 -2.04 15.12
CA PHE A 274 -9.03 -2.65 13.79
C PHE A 274 -9.98 -3.85 13.64
N LEU A 275 -10.00 -4.78 14.61
CA LEU A 275 -10.86 -5.96 14.56
C LEU A 275 -12.35 -5.59 14.64
N ASP A 276 -12.71 -4.62 15.47
CA ASP A 276 -14.08 -4.12 15.58
C ASP A 276 -14.57 -3.55 14.25
N HIS A 277 -13.78 -2.67 13.64
CA HIS A 277 -14.11 -2.09 12.35
C HIS A 277 -14.21 -3.16 11.25
N ALA A 278 -13.27 -4.09 11.18
CA ALA A 278 -13.28 -5.15 10.17
C ALA A 278 -14.45 -6.12 10.37
N ILE A 279 -14.70 -6.60 11.59
CA ILE A 279 -15.69 -7.64 11.86
C ILE A 279 -17.10 -7.08 11.97
N HIS A 280 -17.31 -6.00 12.72
CA HIS A 280 -18.66 -5.47 12.96
C HIS A 280 -19.14 -4.55 11.83
N HIS A 281 -18.25 -3.75 11.25
CA HIS A 281 -18.61 -2.78 10.22
C HIS A 281 -18.23 -3.22 8.80
N GLY A 282 -17.23 -4.09 8.67
CA GLY A 282 -16.70 -4.53 7.37
C GLY A 282 -15.91 -3.44 6.64
N VAL A 283 -15.57 -2.37 7.33
CA VAL A 283 -14.80 -1.23 6.82
C VAL A 283 -13.62 -0.99 7.74
N PHE A 284 -12.42 -0.92 7.20
CA PHE A 284 -11.20 -0.75 8.01
C PHE A 284 -10.14 0.05 7.27
N HIS A 285 -9.29 0.72 8.01
CA HIS A 285 -8.11 1.39 7.48
C HIS A 285 -7.12 0.32 7.00
N ALA A 286 -6.84 0.27 5.71
CA ALA A 286 -6.03 -0.79 5.12
C ALA A 286 -4.53 -0.46 5.00
N ASP A 287 -4.07 0.57 5.71
CA ASP A 287 -2.67 0.98 5.77
C ASP A 287 -2.28 1.56 7.13
N MET A 288 -2.49 0.77 8.20
CA MET A 288 -2.24 1.15 9.60
C MET A 288 -0.75 1.02 9.97
N HIS A 289 0.13 1.64 9.19
CA HIS A 289 1.53 1.69 9.60
C HIS A 289 1.77 2.81 10.63
N GLU A 290 2.85 2.70 11.38
CA GLU A 290 3.21 3.61 12.49
C GLU A 290 3.20 5.10 12.12
N GLY A 291 3.44 5.44 10.83
CA GLY A 291 3.41 6.81 10.34
C GLY A 291 2.02 7.41 10.22
N ASN A 292 0.97 6.56 10.12
CA ASN A 292 -0.43 6.97 10.01
C ASN A 292 -1.16 6.94 11.37
N MET A 293 -0.45 6.65 12.45
CA MET A 293 -0.94 6.62 13.81
C MET A 293 -0.25 7.71 14.63
N ILE A 294 -1.00 8.71 15.08
CA ILE A 294 -0.49 9.85 15.84
C ILE A 294 -1.00 9.76 17.28
N VAL A 295 -0.09 9.91 18.24
CA VAL A 295 -0.43 10.07 19.65
C VAL A 295 -0.42 11.56 19.98
N THR A 296 -1.56 12.08 20.40
CA THR A 296 -1.73 13.47 20.81
C THR A 296 -1.19 13.71 22.23
N PRO A 297 -0.92 14.98 22.65
CA PRO A 297 -0.40 15.28 23.98
C PRO A 297 -1.31 14.82 25.14
N ASP A 298 -2.61 14.66 24.90
CA ASP A 298 -3.59 14.10 25.84
C ASP A 298 -3.67 12.56 25.81
N GLY A 299 -2.78 11.91 25.05
CA GLY A 299 -2.66 10.46 24.96
C GLY A 299 -3.65 9.78 24.02
N ARG A 300 -4.42 10.53 23.26
CA ARG A 300 -5.42 10.00 22.32
C ARG A 300 -4.75 9.46 21.04
N LEU A 301 -5.15 8.27 20.61
CA LEU A 301 -4.74 7.70 19.33
C LEU A 301 -5.57 8.28 18.18
N THR A 302 -4.88 8.86 17.20
CA THR A 302 -5.49 9.46 16.01
C THR A 302 -4.99 8.73 14.75
N LEU A 303 -5.90 8.37 13.86
CA LEU A 303 -5.58 7.83 12.54
C LEU A 303 -5.60 8.94 11.48
N VAL A 304 -4.66 8.88 10.56
CA VAL A 304 -4.55 9.81 9.42
C VAL A 304 -4.26 9.04 8.14
N ASP A 305 -4.41 9.70 6.98
CA ASP A 305 -4.17 9.15 5.63
C ASP A 305 -5.09 7.97 5.26
N PHE A 306 -6.31 8.29 4.87
CA PHE A 306 -7.35 7.32 4.49
C PHE A 306 -7.37 6.99 3.00
N GLY A 307 -6.24 7.07 2.34
CA GLY A 307 -6.09 6.75 0.91
C GLY A 307 -6.44 5.31 0.55
N ILE A 308 -6.35 4.38 1.51
CA ILE A 308 -6.72 2.98 1.32
C ILE A 308 -7.66 2.53 2.43
N ILE A 309 -8.95 2.39 2.07
CA ILE A 309 -9.98 1.80 2.94
C ILE A 309 -10.28 0.39 2.44
N GLY A 310 -10.13 -0.59 3.33
CA GLY A 310 -10.52 -1.97 3.08
C GLY A 310 -12.02 -2.18 3.33
N ARG A 311 -12.64 -3.02 2.50
CA ARG A 311 -14.06 -3.37 2.64
C ARG A 311 -14.23 -4.86 2.50
N ILE A 312 -14.94 -5.48 3.44
CA ILE A 312 -15.30 -6.90 3.39
C ILE A 312 -16.81 -7.07 3.60
N GLY A 313 -17.40 -7.96 2.82
CA GLY A 313 -18.82 -8.26 2.88
C GLY A 313 -19.24 -9.05 4.13
N LEU A 314 -20.52 -9.26 4.32
CA LEU A 314 -21.06 -9.99 5.48
C LEU A 314 -20.53 -11.42 5.58
N ASN A 315 -20.35 -12.10 4.46
CA ASN A 315 -19.81 -13.45 4.46
C ASN A 315 -18.35 -13.51 4.87
N GLU A 316 -17.54 -12.60 4.30
CA GLU A 316 -16.11 -12.49 4.63
C GLU A 316 -15.90 -12.12 6.10
N ARG A 317 -16.76 -11.25 6.65
CA ARG A 317 -16.76 -10.89 8.09
C ARG A 317 -17.05 -12.11 8.96
N ARG A 318 -18.07 -12.90 8.60
CA ARG A 318 -18.39 -14.15 9.29
C ARG A 318 -17.21 -15.12 9.22
N PHE A 319 -16.64 -15.35 8.04
CA PHE A 319 -15.50 -16.25 7.88
C PHE A 319 -14.29 -15.80 8.70
N LEU A 320 -13.99 -14.49 8.69
CA LEU A 320 -12.91 -13.95 9.51
C LEU A 320 -13.15 -14.20 11.00
N ALA A 321 -14.35 -13.91 11.50
CA ALA A 321 -14.70 -14.14 12.90
C ALA A 321 -14.62 -15.63 13.30
N GLU A 322 -15.13 -16.53 12.45
CA GLU A 322 -15.08 -17.97 12.70
C GLU A 322 -13.64 -18.50 12.67
N ILE A 323 -12.80 -18.02 11.76
CA ILE A 323 -11.37 -18.38 11.68
C ILE A 323 -10.64 -17.94 12.96
N LEU A 324 -10.79 -16.68 13.36
CA LEU A 324 -10.15 -16.15 14.57
C LEU A 324 -10.63 -16.90 15.83
N TRP A 325 -11.94 -17.11 15.92
CA TRP A 325 -12.53 -17.86 17.02
C TRP A 325 -12.03 -19.33 17.09
N GLY A 326 -11.93 -19.97 15.93
CA GLY A 326 -11.40 -21.32 15.82
C GLY A 326 -9.95 -21.42 16.28
N PHE A 327 -9.08 -20.44 15.93
CA PHE A 327 -7.70 -20.37 16.43
C PHE A 327 -7.66 -20.23 17.96
N LEU A 328 -8.48 -19.35 18.53
CA LEU A 328 -8.57 -19.18 19.99
C LEU A 328 -8.99 -20.47 20.71
N ARG A 329 -9.91 -21.24 20.10
CA ARG A 329 -10.41 -22.52 20.66
C ARG A 329 -9.60 -23.72 20.22
N ARG A 330 -8.58 -23.56 19.36
CA ARG A 330 -7.76 -24.62 18.77
C ARG A 330 -8.59 -25.61 17.95
N ASP A 331 -9.70 -25.17 17.38
CA ASP A 331 -10.58 -25.96 16.52
C ASP A 331 -10.15 -25.85 15.06
N TYR A 332 -9.00 -26.45 14.76
CA TYR A 332 -8.39 -26.41 13.43
C TYR A 332 -9.24 -27.06 12.35
N HIS A 333 -10.10 -28.02 12.73
CA HIS A 333 -11.00 -28.68 11.77
C HIS A 333 -12.07 -27.68 11.29
N ARG A 334 -12.71 -27.00 12.24
CA ARG A 334 -13.68 -25.95 11.90
C ARG A 334 -13.06 -24.79 11.08
N ILE A 335 -11.84 -24.38 11.43
CA ILE A 335 -11.12 -23.37 10.63
C ILE A 335 -10.94 -23.86 9.19
N ALA A 336 -10.54 -25.14 9.00
CA ALA A 336 -10.39 -25.71 7.67
C ALA A 336 -11.71 -25.71 6.90
N GLU A 337 -12.80 -26.21 7.50
CA GLU A 337 -14.14 -26.20 6.89
C GLU A 337 -14.54 -24.79 6.41
N VAL A 338 -14.33 -23.76 7.25
CA VAL A 338 -14.64 -22.37 6.91
C VAL A 338 -13.85 -21.90 5.68
N HIS A 339 -12.59 -22.31 5.54
CA HIS A 339 -11.81 -21.96 4.36
C HIS A 339 -12.35 -22.60 3.08
N PHE A 340 -12.86 -23.84 3.18
CA PHE A 340 -13.53 -24.50 2.05
C PHE A 340 -14.90 -23.87 1.75
N GLU A 341 -15.71 -23.57 2.77
CA GLU A 341 -16.99 -22.86 2.62
C GLU A 341 -16.81 -21.50 1.93
N ALA A 342 -15.74 -20.79 2.28
CA ALA A 342 -15.40 -19.50 1.70
C ALA A 342 -14.84 -19.58 0.26
N GLY A 343 -14.51 -20.81 -0.19
CA GLY A 343 -13.87 -21.03 -1.50
C GLY A 343 -12.42 -20.53 -1.55
N TYR A 344 -11.75 -20.41 -0.41
CA TYR A 344 -10.33 -20.03 -0.34
C TYR A 344 -9.42 -21.21 -0.69
N VAL A 345 -9.84 -22.43 -0.36
CA VAL A 345 -9.17 -23.68 -0.72
C VAL A 345 -10.02 -24.41 -1.77
N PRO A 346 -9.43 -24.92 -2.87
CA PRO A 346 -10.13 -25.69 -3.87
C PRO A 346 -10.79 -26.95 -3.29
N ALA A 347 -12.00 -27.28 -3.77
CA ALA A 347 -12.81 -28.38 -3.25
C ALA A 347 -12.21 -29.79 -3.46
N ASP A 348 -11.18 -29.90 -4.33
CA ASP A 348 -10.45 -31.15 -4.57
C ASP A 348 -9.40 -31.46 -3.50
N LYS A 349 -9.18 -30.56 -2.56
CA LYS A 349 -8.24 -30.76 -1.44
C LYS A 349 -8.90 -31.43 -0.24
N SER A 350 -8.09 -32.01 0.63
CA SER A 350 -8.55 -32.67 1.86
C SER A 350 -8.70 -31.62 2.98
N VAL A 351 -9.89 -31.57 3.59
CA VAL A 351 -10.16 -30.75 4.80
C VAL A 351 -9.27 -31.17 5.95
N GLY A 352 -9.07 -32.50 6.14
CA GLY A 352 -8.25 -33.05 7.22
C GLY A 352 -6.78 -32.68 7.10
N ASP A 353 -6.21 -32.76 5.88
CA ASP A 353 -4.81 -32.36 5.63
C ASP A 353 -4.61 -30.87 5.85
N PHE A 354 -5.58 -30.04 5.41
CA PHE A 354 -5.53 -28.62 5.64
C PHE A 354 -5.67 -28.25 7.12
N ALA A 355 -6.55 -28.97 7.88
CA ALA A 355 -6.67 -28.81 9.33
C ALA A 355 -5.35 -29.17 10.06
N GLN A 356 -4.66 -30.21 9.60
CA GLN A 356 -3.35 -30.59 10.14
C GLN A 356 -2.29 -29.52 9.85
N ALA A 357 -2.30 -28.95 8.65
CA ALA A 357 -1.42 -27.85 8.30
C ALA A 357 -1.68 -26.61 9.19
N LEU A 358 -2.93 -26.21 9.36
CA LEU A 358 -3.32 -25.11 10.26
C LEU A 358 -2.87 -25.36 11.71
N ARG A 359 -3.00 -26.59 12.19
CA ARG A 359 -2.53 -26.98 13.53
C ARG A 359 -1.01 -26.82 13.66
N SER A 360 -0.25 -27.18 12.63
CA SER A 360 1.21 -27.06 12.65
C SER A 360 1.70 -25.62 12.80
N VAL A 361 0.87 -24.64 12.38
CA VAL A 361 1.13 -23.20 12.56
C VAL A 361 0.57 -22.70 13.89
N GLY A 362 -0.65 -23.06 14.23
CA GLY A 362 -1.36 -22.53 15.39
C GLY A 362 -0.79 -23.02 16.73
N GLU A 363 -0.45 -24.31 16.85
CA GLU A 363 0.06 -24.87 18.12
C GLU A 363 1.37 -24.20 18.60
N PRO A 364 2.38 -23.97 17.73
CA PRO A 364 3.64 -23.34 18.18
C PRO A 364 3.50 -21.90 18.69
N ILE A 365 2.43 -21.21 18.32
CA ILE A 365 2.19 -19.82 18.73
C ILE A 365 1.18 -19.70 19.88
N HIS A 366 0.40 -20.76 20.14
CA HIS A 366 -0.63 -20.72 21.16
C HIS A 366 -0.03 -20.53 22.56
N GLY A 367 -0.55 -19.54 23.32
CA GLY A 367 -0.09 -19.19 24.66
C GLY A 367 1.25 -18.43 24.72
N LYS A 368 1.82 -18.05 23.58
CA LYS A 368 2.99 -17.18 23.53
C LYS A 368 2.60 -15.72 23.45
N SER A 369 3.48 -14.84 23.95
CA SER A 369 3.33 -13.41 23.72
C SER A 369 3.68 -13.05 22.27
N ALA A 370 3.16 -11.96 21.75
CA ALA A 370 3.46 -11.49 20.39
C ALA A 370 4.97 -11.28 20.18
N SER A 371 5.70 -10.87 21.21
CA SER A 371 7.16 -10.71 21.19
C SER A 371 7.92 -12.02 20.97
N ASP A 372 7.34 -13.16 21.35
CA ASP A 372 7.97 -14.48 21.24
C ASP A 372 7.66 -15.17 19.90
N VAL A 373 6.78 -14.58 19.09
CA VAL A 373 6.37 -15.11 17.80
C VAL A 373 7.10 -14.39 16.67
N SER A 374 7.86 -15.16 15.87
CA SER A 374 8.46 -14.62 14.66
C SER A 374 7.41 -14.46 13.56
N MET A 375 6.86 -13.26 13.42
CA MET A 375 5.86 -12.94 12.39
C MET A 375 6.36 -13.25 10.97
N GLY A 376 7.65 -13.03 10.69
CA GLY A 376 8.25 -13.38 9.41
C GLY A 376 8.20 -14.88 9.13
N ARG A 377 8.49 -15.73 10.11
CA ARG A 377 8.39 -17.19 9.97
C ARG A 377 6.95 -17.64 9.79
N LEU A 378 6.03 -17.06 10.55
CA LEU A 378 4.60 -17.34 10.44
C LEU A 378 4.07 -17.01 9.04
N LEU A 379 4.43 -15.84 8.53
CA LEU A 379 4.06 -15.42 7.18
C LEU A 379 4.60 -16.36 6.10
N LEU A 380 5.87 -16.78 6.22
CA LEU A 380 6.47 -17.77 5.30
C LEU A 380 5.72 -19.09 5.30
N GLN A 381 5.36 -19.63 6.48
CA GLN A 381 4.57 -20.86 6.59
C GLN A 381 3.18 -20.71 5.98
N LEU A 382 2.50 -19.60 6.23
CA LEU A 382 1.17 -19.33 5.63
C LEU A 382 1.25 -19.23 4.11
N LEU A 383 2.27 -18.58 3.55
CA LEU A 383 2.48 -18.51 2.10
C LEU A 383 2.79 -19.89 1.49
N ASP A 384 3.57 -20.71 2.16
CA ASP A 384 3.85 -22.10 1.72
C ASP A 384 2.56 -22.92 1.65
N PHE A 385 1.69 -22.77 2.65
CA PHE A 385 0.37 -23.44 2.63
C PHE A 385 -0.55 -22.89 1.53
N THR A 386 -0.55 -21.57 1.27
CA THR A 386 -1.34 -21.04 0.16
C THR A 386 -0.92 -21.67 -1.18
N HIS A 387 0.37 -21.92 -1.35
CA HIS A 387 0.89 -22.60 -2.54
C HIS A 387 0.55 -24.10 -2.54
N THR A 388 0.80 -24.81 -1.43
CA THR A 388 0.59 -26.26 -1.29
C THR A 388 -0.87 -26.65 -1.49
N PHE A 389 -1.79 -25.85 -0.95
CA PHE A 389 -3.23 -26.10 -1.05
C PHE A 389 -3.89 -25.39 -2.25
N GLY A 390 -3.12 -24.66 -3.07
CA GLY A 390 -3.63 -23.95 -4.24
C GLY A 390 -4.66 -22.87 -3.90
N MET A 391 -4.50 -22.22 -2.74
CA MET A 391 -5.46 -21.24 -2.24
C MET A 391 -5.58 -20.04 -3.17
N GLN A 392 -6.79 -19.53 -3.34
CA GLN A 392 -7.09 -18.31 -4.08
C GLN A 392 -7.06 -17.11 -3.14
N LEU A 393 -6.08 -16.24 -3.32
CA LEU A 393 -5.99 -14.98 -2.58
C LEU A 393 -6.92 -13.93 -3.19
N ARG A 394 -7.92 -13.51 -2.43
CA ARG A 394 -8.79 -12.38 -2.81
C ARG A 394 -8.12 -11.06 -2.40
N PRO A 395 -8.15 -10.01 -3.24
CA PRO A 395 -7.46 -8.74 -2.97
C PRO A 395 -7.84 -8.10 -1.63
N GLU A 396 -9.12 -8.16 -1.25
CA GLU A 396 -9.64 -7.64 0.02
C GLU A 396 -9.06 -8.36 1.24
N LEU A 397 -8.81 -9.67 1.12
CA LEU A 397 -8.17 -10.45 2.19
C LEU A 397 -6.67 -10.20 2.28
N VAL A 398 -6.03 -9.91 1.15
CA VAL A 398 -4.60 -9.51 1.15
C VAL A 398 -4.43 -8.19 1.89
N LEU A 399 -5.32 -7.21 1.68
CA LEU A 399 -5.32 -5.95 2.43
C LEU A 399 -5.55 -6.19 3.93
N LEU A 400 -6.52 -7.03 4.27
CA LEU A 400 -6.80 -7.40 5.66
C LEU A 400 -5.57 -8.04 6.32
N GLN A 401 -4.96 -9.05 5.68
CA GLN A 401 -3.75 -9.70 6.17
C GLN A 401 -2.58 -8.72 6.34
N LYS A 402 -2.36 -7.84 5.35
CA LYS A 402 -1.34 -6.79 5.45
C LYS A 402 -1.56 -5.94 6.71
N THR A 403 -2.78 -5.48 6.92
CA THR A 403 -3.11 -4.62 8.06
C THR A 403 -3.00 -5.37 9.38
N MET A 404 -3.44 -6.64 9.45
CA MET A 404 -3.24 -7.47 10.65
C MET A 404 -1.76 -7.64 11.04
N VAL A 405 -0.86 -7.63 10.07
CA VAL A 405 0.60 -7.70 10.34
C VAL A 405 1.16 -6.36 10.79
N GLN A 406 0.56 -5.25 10.37
CA GLN A 406 0.97 -3.89 10.77
C GLN A 406 0.50 -3.53 12.17
N VAL A 407 -0.69 -3.99 12.55
CA VAL A 407 -1.33 -3.83 13.86
C VAL A 407 -0.72 -4.76 14.92
#